data_3ffea7146227da9319782c09271133ac
#
_entry.id   3ffea7146227da9319782c09271133ac
#
_cell.length_a   1.000
_cell.length_b   1.000
_cell.length_c   1.000
_cell.angle_alpha   90.00
_cell.angle_beta   90.00
_cell.angle_gamma   90.00
#
_symmetry.space_group_name_H-M   'P 1'
#
loop_
_entity.id
_entity.type
_entity.pdbx_description
1 polymer ?
#
loop_
_entity_poly.entity_id
_entity_poly.type
_entity_poly.pdbx_seq_one_letter_code
_entity_poly.pdbx_strand_id
1 'polypeptide(L)'
;MAEKIEVENVGQPGKIYRVDAAKYAEMRRVLLAALPNQPPGMTPADIIDRVRPHLSQDLFPGGTTCGWWVKCVQLDLEAKGVIVRAKGSPVRLWRVQ
;
A
#
# COMPACT_ATOMS: atom_id res chain seq x y z
N MET A 1 7.01 22.37 -6.79
CA MET A 1 7.77 21.20 -6.32
C MET A 1 6.84 20.23 -5.61
N ALA A 2 7.05 18.96 -5.85
CA ALA A 2 6.24 17.95 -5.18
C ALA A 2 6.64 17.85 -3.71
N GLU A 3 5.66 17.78 -2.84
CA GLU A 3 5.92 17.50 -1.43
C GLU A 3 6.29 16.04 -1.27
N LYS A 4 7.09 15.77 -0.24
CA LYS A 4 7.48 14.42 0.13
C LYS A 4 6.96 14.08 1.50
N ILE A 5 6.63 12.80 1.70
CA ILE A 5 6.19 12.27 2.98
C ILE A 5 7.15 11.16 3.41
N GLU A 6 7.35 11.05 4.71
CA GLU A 6 8.20 9.99 5.25
C GLU A 6 7.39 8.70 5.40
N VAL A 7 7.98 7.60 4.98
CA VAL A 7 7.38 6.28 5.10
C VAL A 7 8.33 5.34 5.82
N GLU A 8 7.76 4.34 6.49
CA GLU A 8 8.50 3.30 7.18
C GLU A 8 8.40 2.00 6.39
N ASN A 9 9.17 1.00 6.82
CA ASN A 9 9.12 -0.33 6.25
C ASN A 9 9.13 -1.34 7.38
N VAL A 10 8.07 -2.11 7.51
CA VAL A 10 7.93 -3.09 8.59
C VAL A 10 9.05 -4.13 8.56
N GLY A 11 9.60 -4.42 7.38
CA GLY A 11 10.72 -5.35 7.23
C GLY A 11 12.08 -4.76 7.55
N GLN A 12 12.16 -3.44 7.78
CA GLN A 12 13.41 -2.73 8.08
C GLN A 12 13.14 -1.69 9.17
N PRO A 13 12.89 -2.14 10.40
CA PRO A 13 12.59 -1.21 11.49
C PRO A 13 13.67 -0.16 11.67
N GLY A 14 13.24 1.09 11.87
CA GLY A 14 14.15 2.21 12.05
C GLY A 14 14.58 2.89 10.77
N LYS A 15 14.30 2.32 9.61
CA LYS A 15 14.58 2.97 8.32
C LYS A 15 13.41 3.83 7.89
N ILE A 16 13.70 5.04 7.42
CA ILE A 16 12.71 5.98 6.96
C ILE A 16 13.09 6.43 5.56
N TYR A 17 12.12 6.44 4.66
CA TYR A 17 12.29 6.88 3.28
C TYR A 17 11.38 8.06 3.02
N ARG A 18 11.72 8.85 1.99
CA ARG A 18 10.85 9.95 1.55
C ARG A 18 10.32 9.64 0.16
N VAL A 19 9.00 9.77 0.00
CA VAL A 19 8.33 9.49 -1.26
C VAL A 19 7.36 10.61 -1.59
N ASP A 20 6.91 10.67 -2.85
CA ASP A 20 5.96 11.68 -3.30
C ASP A 20 4.67 11.62 -2.47
N ALA A 21 4.32 12.73 -1.83
CA ALA A 21 3.18 12.78 -0.91
C ALA A 21 1.85 12.59 -1.62
N ALA A 22 1.69 13.15 -2.82
CA ALA A 22 0.44 13.05 -3.57
C ALA A 22 0.19 11.60 -4.01
N LYS A 23 1.22 10.94 -4.51
CA LYS A 23 1.11 9.53 -4.92
C LYS A 23 0.86 8.63 -3.71
N TYR A 24 1.52 8.90 -2.60
CA TYR A 24 1.29 8.15 -1.37
C TYR A 24 -0.16 8.28 -0.91
N ALA A 25 -0.68 9.50 -0.86
CA ALA A 25 -2.04 9.74 -0.41
C ALA A 25 -3.07 9.04 -1.28
N GLU A 26 -2.89 9.10 -2.60
CA GLU A 26 -3.78 8.45 -3.54
C GLU A 26 -3.73 6.93 -3.38
N MET A 27 -2.54 6.35 -3.34
CA MET A 27 -2.41 4.91 -3.17
C MET A 27 -2.97 4.45 -1.83
N ARG A 28 -2.70 5.19 -0.75
CA ARG A 28 -3.23 4.85 0.56
C ARG A 28 -4.75 4.80 0.55
N ARG A 29 -5.39 5.79 -0.05
CA ARG A 29 -6.85 5.87 -0.14
C ARG A 29 -7.42 4.65 -0.88
N VAL A 30 -6.87 4.37 -2.06
CA VAL A 30 -7.36 3.29 -2.91
C VAL A 30 -7.07 1.92 -2.31
N LEU A 31 -5.86 1.76 -1.75
CA LEU A 31 -5.44 0.50 -1.12
C LEU A 31 -6.34 0.14 0.06
N LEU A 32 -6.60 1.09 0.94
CA LEU A 32 -7.44 0.84 2.12
C LEU A 32 -8.90 0.55 1.71
N ALA A 33 -9.39 1.21 0.66
CA ALA A 33 -10.73 0.92 0.15
C ALA A 33 -10.83 -0.48 -0.47
N ALA A 34 -9.73 -0.98 -1.03
CA ALA A 34 -9.71 -2.28 -1.69
C ALA A 34 -9.58 -3.45 -0.72
N LEU A 35 -8.92 -3.24 0.42
CA LEU A 35 -8.63 -4.32 1.36
C LEU A 35 -9.85 -4.72 2.17
N PRO A 36 -10.02 -6.05 2.42
CA PRO A 36 -11.00 -6.50 3.41
C PRO A 36 -10.54 -6.11 4.81
N ASN A 37 -11.45 -6.14 5.76
CA ASN A 37 -11.15 -5.78 7.15
C ASN A 37 -11.12 -7.00 8.08
N GLN A 38 -10.95 -8.19 7.52
CA GLN A 38 -10.89 -9.42 8.30
C GLN A 38 -10.14 -10.50 7.53
N PRO A 39 -9.62 -11.51 8.26
CA PRO A 39 -8.95 -12.64 7.60
C PRO A 39 -9.91 -13.39 6.69
N PRO A 40 -9.43 -14.10 5.70
CA PRO A 40 -8.01 -14.37 5.43
C PRO A 40 -7.26 -13.27 4.71
N GLY A 41 -7.94 -12.20 4.25
CA GLY A 41 -7.28 -11.12 3.56
C GLY A 41 -7.02 -11.39 2.08
N MET A 42 -6.26 -10.50 1.44
CA MET A 42 -5.93 -10.58 0.01
C MET A 42 -4.44 -10.73 -0.20
N THR A 43 -4.08 -11.44 -1.27
CA THR A 43 -2.68 -11.54 -1.68
C THR A 43 -2.22 -10.22 -2.32
N PRO A 44 -0.90 -9.93 -2.30
CA PRO A 44 -0.40 -8.73 -2.97
C PRO A 44 -0.77 -8.64 -4.45
N ALA A 45 -0.76 -9.76 -5.18
CA ALA A 45 -1.15 -9.76 -6.59
C ALA A 45 -2.60 -9.34 -6.78
N ASP A 46 -3.50 -9.86 -5.96
CA ASP A 46 -4.92 -9.51 -6.02
C ASP A 46 -5.13 -8.04 -5.64
N ILE A 47 -4.37 -7.54 -4.68
CA ILE A 47 -4.44 -6.14 -4.27
C ILE A 47 -4.05 -5.23 -5.43
N ILE A 48 -2.94 -5.55 -6.11
CA ILE A 48 -2.47 -4.75 -7.24
C ILE A 48 -3.54 -4.70 -8.33
N ASP A 49 -4.12 -5.84 -8.67
CA ASP A 49 -5.16 -5.89 -9.69
C ASP A 49 -6.39 -5.09 -9.29
N ARG A 50 -6.75 -5.13 -8.02
CA ARG A 50 -7.95 -4.43 -7.54
C ARG A 50 -7.76 -2.91 -7.49
N VAL A 51 -6.56 -2.43 -7.10
CA VAL A 51 -6.34 -0.99 -6.97
C VAL A 51 -6.13 -0.30 -8.32
N ARG A 52 -5.50 -1.00 -9.28
CA ARG A 52 -5.07 -0.37 -10.53
C ARG A 52 -6.16 0.44 -11.24
N PRO A 53 -7.38 -0.07 -11.44
CA PRO A 53 -8.41 0.69 -12.17
C PRO A 53 -8.95 1.90 -11.41
N HIS A 54 -8.66 2.02 -10.13
CA HIS A 54 -9.19 3.10 -9.30
C HIS A 54 -8.20 4.23 -9.04
N LEU A 55 -6.96 4.08 -9.55
CA LEU A 55 -5.93 5.09 -9.35
C LEU A 55 -6.11 6.27 -10.30
N SER A 56 -5.77 7.46 -9.82
CA SER A 56 -5.76 8.67 -10.64
C SER A 56 -4.82 8.51 -11.82
N GLN A 57 -5.30 8.81 -13.02
CA GLN A 57 -4.47 8.76 -14.23
C GLN A 57 -3.43 9.87 -14.24
N ASP A 58 -3.68 10.98 -13.55
CA ASP A 58 -2.70 12.06 -13.44
C ASP A 58 -1.47 11.61 -12.65
N LEU A 59 -1.68 10.81 -11.62
CA LEU A 59 -0.59 10.35 -10.74
C LEU A 59 -0.02 9.00 -11.17
N PHE A 60 -0.83 8.14 -11.75
CA PHE A 60 -0.45 6.79 -12.16
C PHE A 60 -0.93 6.53 -13.59
N PRO A 61 -0.38 7.26 -14.58
CA PRO A 61 -0.85 7.10 -15.95
C PRO A 61 -0.67 5.66 -16.45
N GLY A 62 -1.77 5.07 -16.93
CA GLY A 62 -1.76 3.69 -17.39
C GLY A 62 -1.48 2.66 -16.30
N GLY A 63 -1.57 3.05 -15.03
CA GLY A 63 -1.24 2.16 -13.90
C GLY A 63 0.25 1.93 -13.71
N THR A 64 1.09 2.78 -14.30
CA THR A 64 2.55 2.65 -14.17
C THR A 64 2.97 2.74 -12.71
N THR A 65 3.98 1.95 -12.34
CA THR A 65 4.56 1.88 -10.99
C THR A 65 3.57 1.46 -9.90
N CYS A 66 2.39 0.97 -10.28
CA CYS A 66 1.36 0.56 -9.32
C CYS A 66 1.90 -0.48 -8.33
N GLY A 67 2.58 -1.52 -8.82
CA GLY A 67 3.11 -2.58 -7.96
C GLY A 67 4.08 -2.06 -6.93
N TRP A 68 5.00 -1.19 -7.34
CA TRP A 68 5.96 -0.59 -6.42
C TRP A 68 5.26 0.24 -5.34
N TRP A 69 4.28 1.05 -5.77
CA TRP A 69 3.56 1.92 -4.83
C TRP A 69 2.66 1.15 -3.87
N VAL A 70 2.02 0.07 -4.34
CA VAL A 70 1.27 -0.82 -3.45
C VAL A 70 2.19 -1.36 -2.36
N LYS A 71 3.36 -1.85 -2.75
CA LYS A 71 4.30 -2.41 -1.78
C LYS A 71 4.80 -1.34 -0.81
N CYS A 72 5.16 -0.16 -1.31
CA CYS A 72 5.66 0.94 -0.49
C CYS A 72 4.65 1.33 0.59
N VAL A 73 3.40 1.58 0.19
CA VAL A 73 2.35 2.01 1.12
C VAL A 73 1.97 0.87 2.06
N GLN A 74 1.89 -0.35 1.55
CA GLN A 74 1.60 -1.53 2.36
C GLN A 74 2.60 -1.68 3.52
N LEU A 75 3.90 -1.62 3.21
CA LEU A 75 4.93 -1.80 4.23
C LEU A 75 4.89 -0.69 5.28
N ASP A 76 4.61 0.54 4.86
CA ASP A 76 4.43 1.66 5.78
C ASP A 76 3.22 1.44 6.70
N LEU A 77 2.10 1.04 6.13
CA LEU A 77 0.88 0.83 6.91
C LEU A 77 0.96 -0.39 7.82
N GLU A 78 1.73 -1.42 7.44
CA GLU A 78 2.03 -2.53 8.35
C GLU A 78 2.85 -2.04 9.55
N ALA A 79 3.86 -1.21 9.29
CA ALA A 79 4.67 -0.64 10.37
C ALA A 79 3.84 0.21 11.33
N LYS A 80 2.81 0.86 10.83
CA LYS A 80 1.92 1.72 11.63
C LYS A 80 0.71 1.00 12.21
N GLY A 81 0.60 -0.31 11.97
CA GLY A 81 -0.49 -1.10 12.53
C GLY A 81 -1.83 -0.90 11.85
N VAL A 82 -1.87 -0.29 10.66
CA VAL A 82 -3.11 -0.08 9.89
C VAL A 82 -3.47 -1.30 9.07
N ILE A 83 -2.47 -2.04 8.61
CA ILE A 83 -2.63 -3.28 7.85
C ILE A 83 -1.98 -4.42 8.64
N VAL A 84 -2.62 -5.58 8.62
CA VAL A 84 -2.14 -6.80 9.27
C VAL A 84 -1.79 -7.82 8.20
N ARG A 85 -0.68 -8.52 8.42
CA ARG A 85 -0.24 -9.63 7.57
C ARG A 85 -0.54 -10.95 8.26
N ALA A 86 -1.18 -11.87 7.55
CA ALA A 86 -1.42 -13.21 8.04
C ALA A 86 -0.09 -13.96 8.21
N LYS A 87 -0.05 -14.89 9.13
CA LYS A 87 1.10 -15.78 9.28
C LYS A 87 1.13 -16.80 8.15
N GLY A 88 2.33 -17.17 7.72
CA GLY A 88 2.51 -18.23 6.74
C GLY A 88 2.48 -17.73 5.31
N SER A 89 2.32 -18.68 4.40
CA SER A 89 2.37 -18.46 2.96
C SER A 89 1.11 -19.02 2.31
N PRO A 90 0.59 -18.36 1.26
CA PRO A 90 1.04 -17.10 0.67
C PRO A 90 0.77 -15.90 1.58
N VAL A 91 1.45 -14.78 1.30
CA VAL A 91 1.21 -13.53 2.01
C VAL A 91 -0.24 -13.09 1.78
N ARG A 92 -0.94 -12.77 2.87
CA ARG A 92 -2.30 -12.22 2.80
C ARG A 92 -2.42 -11.09 3.79
N LEU A 93 -3.17 -10.06 3.39
CA LEU A 93 -3.24 -8.81 4.12
C LEU A 93 -4.69 -8.36 4.27
N TRP A 94 -4.97 -7.71 5.40
CA TRP A 94 -6.26 -7.06 5.62
C TRP A 94 -6.04 -5.78 6.42
N ARG A 95 -7.00 -4.88 6.36
CA ARG A 95 -6.91 -3.63 7.12
C ARG A 95 -7.51 -3.79 8.50
N VAL A 96 -6.92 -3.11 9.45
CA VAL A 96 -7.50 -2.94 10.77
C VAL A 96 -8.54 -1.83 10.67
N GLN A 97 -9.62 -1.96 11.38
CA GLN A 97 -10.71 -0.98 11.35
C GLN A 97 -10.24 0.44 11.47
#